data_694a0bf775290dd7c7c1a00b6cc51154
#
_entry.id   694a0bf775290dd7c7c1a00b6cc51154
#
_cell.length_a   1.000
_cell.length_b   1.000
_cell.length_c   1.000
_cell.angle_alpha   90.00
_cell.angle_beta   90.00
_cell.angle_gamma   90.00
#
_symmetry.space_group_name_H-M   'P 1'
#
loop_
_entity.id
_entity.type
_entity.pdbx_description
1 polymer ?
#
loop_
_entity_poly.entity_id
_entity_poly.type
_entity_poly.pdbx_seq_one_letter_code
_entity_poly.pdbx_strand_id
1 'polypeptide(L)'
;MQRGFAAAARCSVTAVMLLGAARTAAAATPGEVSGVMVGASSQITWSPTPGADDYNVYRGLLSWLPSGIGAKCHGDEIAPTNFTSLGDPPVGQGYFYWVTAESSVDGEGTVGVASTGGARPLSGRCDRVMRHHVLDRIGFGENEWTRARIASLGIQGYIDEQLNPASIDETTNTELKNRVTPFLPPASLQELQAIDIVAAVYARHQLEEQVTLFWDNHFNTNYAESSNFFAFYETLFPATRSRESAKLHYDAQGVFRDRAFNGTFREMLQASGLGPAMIIYLDTVSNIASAPNENYAREVLELHTMGVDGGYTQQDVVQLAKVFTGWNVCKKTAVNAPDPLSPCIPKNFYGAVDEPAGVWVSNFRPGLHDTTQKILFSGTPYRVTIPSTAGNAPAGVNDALLAYDAIVAHPSTPRFIATKLLRRFVDENPTPAMIDSVVAAWNNPANPHGTGDLREVLRAVLAQAAFRDPDHIGGKIKTPFEHIVSAFRAVRGKTDGLTSVRAYLGLMQELFHNNPVPTGYSEIGSSWVDTNNILQRQNFGLDMTSRIATNFGADVIGLLHANGVATASAPNHAAAIVDFLSEVLFGGALTPAERQRAIDYLNTNDNGVTSAYNDARIRETAGFLLGYPQFLEQ
;
A
#
# COMPACT_ATOMS: atom_id res chain seq x y z
N MET A 1 -28.21 -72.77 6.36
CA MET A 1 -28.34 -73.42 7.68
C MET A 1 -28.39 -72.34 8.72
N GLN A 2 -29.52 -72.19 9.27
CA GLN A 2 -29.91 -72.10 10.69
C GLN A 2 -29.19 -71.00 11.47
N ARG A 3 -29.94 -69.95 11.79
CA ARG A 3 -30.79 -69.68 12.98
C ARG A 3 -30.02 -69.06 14.16
N GLY A 4 -30.57 -67.96 14.62
CA GLY A 4 -30.51 -67.52 15.97
C GLY A 4 -31.06 -66.11 16.19
N PHE A 5 -32.36 -66.00 16.44
CA PHE A 5 -33.03 -64.82 16.98
C PHE A 5 -32.63 -64.53 18.39
N ALA A 6 -32.42 -63.26 18.76
CA ALA A 6 -32.70 -62.84 20.14
C ALA A 6 -33.16 -61.35 20.08
N ALA A 7 -34.39 -61.21 20.58
CA ALA A 7 -35.00 -59.89 20.79
C ALA A 7 -34.58 -59.33 22.15
N ALA A 8 -34.35 -58.02 22.23
CA ALA A 8 -34.35 -57.31 23.51
C ALA A 8 -34.86 -55.88 23.35
N ALA A 9 -35.99 -55.68 23.90
CA ALA A 9 -36.58 -54.55 24.59
C ALA A 9 -36.26 -53.12 24.15
N ARG A 10 -37.29 -52.49 23.60
CA ARG A 10 -37.43 -51.01 23.51
C ARG A 10 -37.62 -50.46 24.93
N CYS A 11 -36.71 -49.57 25.35
CA CYS A 11 -36.94 -48.66 26.45
C CYS A 11 -37.12 -47.26 25.88
N SER A 12 -38.36 -46.80 25.81
CA SER A 12 -38.72 -45.44 25.42
C SER A 12 -38.39 -44.51 26.58
N VAL A 13 -37.35 -43.70 26.44
CA VAL A 13 -37.14 -42.56 27.33
C VAL A 13 -37.68 -41.33 26.58
N THR A 14 -38.82 -40.84 26.99
CA THR A 14 -39.40 -39.55 26.57
C THR A 14 -38.58 -38.46 27.26
N ALA A 15 -37.61 -37.90 26.54
CA ALA A 15 -36.94 -36.66 26.96
C ALA A 15 -37.87 -35.49 26.68
N VAL A 16 -38.48 -34.98 27.75
CA VAL A 16 -39.14 -33.67 27.72
C VAL A 16 -38.04 -32.61 27.54
N MET A 17 -37.90 -32.09 26.32
CA MET A 17 -37.12 -30.86 26.11
C MET A 17 -37.90 -29.70 26.72
N LEU A 18 -37.50 -29.26 27.90
CA LEU A 18 -37.74 -27.91 28.38
C LEU A 18 -36.93 -26.95 27.49
N LEU A 19 -37.55 -26.41 26.48
CA LEU A 19 -37.11 -25.17 25.80
C LEU A 19 -37.16 -24.05 26.84
N GLY A 20 -36.14 -23.94 27.65
CA GLY A 20 -35.79 -22.71 28.32
C GLY A 20 -35.40 -21.70 27.21
N ALA A 21 -36.30 -20.79 26.92
CA ALA A 21 -35.94 -19.58 26.18
C ALA A 21 -34.86 -18.87 27.03
N ALA A 22 -33.61 -19.12 26.74
CA ALA A 22 -32.54 -18.21 27.11
C ALA A 22 -32.86 -16.93 26.36
N ARG A 23 -33.46 -15.96 27.04
CA ARG A 23 -33.34 -14.57 26.64
C ARG A 23 -31.84 -14.31 26.67
N THR A 24 -31.20 -14.29 25.52
CA THR A 24 -29.96 -13.55 25.37
C THR A 24 -30.32 -12.12 25.76
N ALA A 25 -29.92 -11.71 26.98
CA ALA A 25 -29.84 -10.30 27.28
C ALA A 25 -28.98 -9.73 26.14
N ALA A 26 -29.53 -8.76 25.41
CA ALA A 26 -28.71 -8.00 24.48
C ALA A 26 -27.56 -7.47 25.35
N ALA A 27 -26.36 -7.87 25.02
CA ALA A 27 -25.19 -7.38 25.69
C ALA A 27 -25.22 -5.86 25.50
N ALA A 28 -25.01 -5.12 26.55
CA ALA A 28 -25.06 -3.64 26.49
C ALA A 28 -23.61 -3.14 26.43
N THR A 29 -23.35 -2.17 25.58
CA THR A 29 -22.05 -1.48 25.55
C THR A 29 -21.62 -1.12 26.97
N PRO A 30 -20.32 -1.21 27.30
CA PRO A 30 -19.81 -0.85 28.62
C PRO A 30 -20.25 0.54 29.06
N GLY A 31 -20.48 0.70 30.36
CA GLY A 31 -20.89 1.98 30.93
C GLY A 31 -19.81 3.06 30.85
N GLU A 32 -20.17 4.27 31.28
CA GLU A 32 -19.21 5.39 31.37
C GLU A 32 -18.07 5.06 32.36
N VAL A 33 -16.81 5.34 31.94
CA VAL A 33 -15.63 5.17 32.77
C VAL A 33 -15.61 6.22 33.89
N SER A 34 -15.36 5.79 35.10
CA SER A 34 -15.33 6.66 36.28
C SER A 34 -13.95 6.71 36.91
N GLY A 35 -13.73 7.68 37.81
CA GLY A 35 -12.47 7.81 38.58
C GLY A 35 -11.25 8.14 37.73
N VAL A 36 -11.42 8.79 36.57
CA VAL A 36 -10.32 9.23 35.73
C VAL A 36 -9.49 10.30 36.46
N MET A 37 -8.22 10.02 36.68
CA MET A 37 -7.26 10.92 37.36
C MET A 37 -5.99 11.04 36.53
N VAL A 38 -5.42 12.26 36.51
CA VAL A 38 -4.10 12.53 35.91
C VAL A 38 -3.09 12.67 37.04
N GLY A 39 -2.11 11.78 37.10
CA GLY A 39 -1.04 11.78 38.10
C GLY A 39 0.11 12.72 37.75
N ALA A 40 0.99 12.99 38.74
CA ALA A 40 2.13 13.89 38.57
C ALA A 40 3.21 13.40 37.56
N SER A 41 3.16 12.14 37.13
CA SER A 41 4.08 11.51 36.18
C SER A 41 3.54 11.42 34.75
N SER A 42 2.61 12.28 34.37
CA SER A 42 1.89 12.19 33.05
C SER A 42 1.14 10.88 32.86
N GLN A 43 0.81 10.19 33.93
CA GLN A 43 0.02 8.97 33.91
C GLN A 43 -1.44 9.29 34.14
N ILE A 44 -2.31 8.67 33.34
CA ILE A 44 -3.77 8.70 33.53
C ILE A 44 -4.18 7.35 34.09
N THR A 45 -5.04 7.37 35.13
CA THR A 45 -5.60 6.16 35.74
C THR A 45 -7.12 6.27 35.83
N TRP A 46 -7.82 5.16 35.84
CA TRP A 46 -9.28 5.11 35.99
C TRP A 46 -9.73 3.84 36.72
N SER A 47 -10.99 3.80 37.07
CA SER A 47 -11.59 2.62 37.70
C SER A 47 -12.02 1.60 36.65
N PRO A 48 -11.85 0.28 36.90
CA PRO A 48 -12.34 -0.75 36.01
C PRO A 48 -13.84 -0.61 35.76
N THR A 49 -14.27 -0.77 34.50
CA THR A 49 -15.66 -0.72 34.10
C THR A 49 -16.15 -2.15 33.86
N PRO A 50 -17.27 -2.59 34.46
CA PRO A 50 -17.81 -3.91 34.23
C PRO A 50 -18.14 -4.15 32.76
N GLY A 51 -17.71 -5.31 32.21
CA GLY A 51 -17.91 -5.68 30.82
C GLY A 51 -16.94 -5.07 29.84
N ALA A 52 -15.94 -4.30 30.29
CA ALA A 52 -14.86 -3.82 29.45
C ALA A 52 -13.76 -4.87 29.29
N ASP A 53 -13.33 -5.08 28.06
CA ASP A 53 -12.13 -5.86 27.72
C ASP A 53 -10.90 -4.94 27.72
N ASP A 54 -11.05 -3.71 27.23
CA ASP A 54 -10.03 -2.69 27.13
C ASP A 54 -10.63 -1.25 27.20
N TYR A 55 -9.79 -0.24 26.95
CA TYR A 55 -10.16 1.16 27.07
C TYR A 55 -9.52 1.98 25.97
N ASN A 56 -10.23 3.04 25.56
CA ASN A 56 -9.72 4.05 24.64
C ASN A 56 -9.51 5.38 25.38
N VAL A 57 -8.41 6.04 25.11
CA VAL A 57 -8.06 7.33 25.70
C VAL A 57 -8.13 8.41 24.62
N TYR A 58 -8.88 9.46 24.88
CA TYR A 58 -9.00 10.61 24.02
C TYR A 58 -8.34 11.82 24.66
N ARG A 59 -7.61 12.61 23.86
CA ARG A 59 -6.90 13.82 24.30
C ARG A 59 -7.34 15.03 23.47
N GLY A 60 -7.45 16.18 24.12
CA GLY A 60 -7.64 17.45 23.47
C GLY A 60 -7.00 18.59 24.24
N LEU A 61 -6.73 19.70 23.56
CA LEU A 61 -6.26 20.92 24.24
C LEU A 61 -7.42 21.57 25.00
N LEU A 62 -7.15 22.09 26.19
CA LEU A 62 -8.17 22.79 26.99
C LEU A 62 -8.81 23.96 26.24
N SER A 63 -8.06 24.61 25.34
CA SER A 63 -8.57 25.65 24.45
C SER A 63 -9.62 25.15 23.44
N TRP A 64 -9.72 23.86 23.19
CA TRP A 64 -10.72 23.26 22.27
C TRP A 64 -12.11 23.17 22.92
N LEU A 65 -12.21 23.03 24.23
CA LEU A 65 -13.49 22.85 24.94
C LEU A 65 -14.49 23.95 24.63
N PRO A 66 -14.12 25.25 24.65
CA PRO A 66 -15.07 26.34 24.36
C PRO A 66 -15.46 26.41 22.88
N SER A 67 -14.59 25.95 21.96
CA SER A 67 -14.82 26.01 20.52
C SER A 67 -15.59 24.82 19.97
N GLY A 68 -15.91 23.83 20.81
CA GLY A 68 -16.63 22.61 20.39
C GLY A 68 -15.76 21.66 19.55
N ILE A 69 -14.44 21.84 19.50
CA ILE A 69 -13.52 20.90 18.88
C ILE A 69 -13.45 19.65 19.76
N GLY A 70 -13.69 18.48 19.17
CA GLY A 70 -13.69 17.20 19.88
C GLY A 70 -12.29 16.73 20.27
N ALA A 71 -12.22 15.89 21.31
CA ALA A 71 -10.99 15.15 21.61
C ALA A 71 -10.72 14.13 20.49
N LYS A 72 -9.43 13.95 20.18
CA LYS A 72 -8.95 12.95 19.21
C LYS A 72 -8.52 11.68 19.93
N CYS A 73 -8.55 10.54 19.24
CA CYS A 73 -7.95 9.30 19.73
C CYS A 73 -6.48 9.53 20.09
N HIS A 74 -6.06 9.03 21.25
CA HIS A 74 -4.70 9.17 21.78
C HIS A 74 -4.15 7.85 22.34
N GLY A 75 -4.99 6.90 22.66
CA GLY A 75 -4.65 5.54 23.04
C GLY A 75 -5.80 4.62 22.71
N ASP A 76 -5.51 3.49 22.08
CA ASP A 76 -6.44 2.52 21.58
C ASP A 76 -6.13 1.14 22.16
N GLU A 77 -7.15 0.32 22.43
CA GLU A 77 -7.00 -1.05 22.97
C GLU A 77 -6.13 -1.11 24.25
N ILE A 78 -6.33 -0.20 25.18
CA ILE A 78 -5.56 -0.13 26.44
C ILE A 78 -6.10 -1.13 27.45
N ALA A 79 -5.48 -2.31 27.58
CA ALA A 79 -5.90 -3.36 28.51
C ALA A 79 -5.78 -2.98 30.01
N PRO A 80 -4.73 -2.33 30.53
CA PRO A 80 -4.67 -1.87 31.92
C PRO A 80 -5.51 -0.62 32.16
N THR A 81 -5.94 -0.41 33.41
CA THR A 81 -6.67 0.81 33.84
C THR A 81 -5.75 2.00 34.08
N ASN A 82 -4.70 2.08 33.28
CA ASN A 82 -3.79 3.22 33.29
C ASN A 82 -3.15 3.40 31.91
N PHE A 83 -2.77 4.63 31.62
CA PHE A 83 -2.10 5.01 30.38
C PHE A 83 -1.06 6.08 30.68
N THR A 84 0.13 5.97 30.11
CA THR A 84 1.18 6.97 30.25
C THR A 84 1.16 7.87 29.02
N SER A 85 0.71 9.09 29.19
CA SER A 85 0.72 10.10 28.14
C SER A 85 2.16 10.54 27.86
N LEU A 86 2.57 10.45 26.60
CA LEU A 86 3.83 10.98 26.12
C LEU A 86 3.60 12.36 25.51
N GLY A 87 4.30 13.35 26.04
CA GLY A 87 4.36 14.70 25.51
C GLY A 87 3.72 15.77 26.40
N ASP A 88 4.38 16.92 26.40
CA ASP A 88 3.89 18.12 27.05
C ASP A 88 2.96 18.90 26.12
N PRO A 89 1.94 19.58 26.64
CA PRO A 89 1.13 20.47 25.82
C PRO A 89 1.97 21.63 25.30
N PRO A 90 1.58 22.28 24.20
CA PRO A 90 2.23 23.51 23.76
C PRO A 90 2.31 24.57 24.88
N VAL A 91 3.34 25.39 24.86
CA VAL A 91 3.59 26.40 25.90
C VAL A 91 2.34 27.26 26.13
N GLY A 92 1.90 27.35 27.37
CA GLY A 92 0.70 28.07 27.76
C GLY A 92 -0.62 27.36 27.54
N GLN A 93 -0.60 26.09 27.16
CA GLN A 93 -1.75 25.24 26.97
C GLN A 93 -1.80 24.09 27.97
N GLY A 94 -2.91 23.41 28.09
CA GLY A 94 -3.10 22.18 28.84
C GLY A 94 -3.86 21.16 28.06
N TYR A 95 -3.71 19.87 28.39
CA TYR A 95 -4.53 18.81 27.85
C TYR A 95 -5.71 18.49 28.76
N PHE A 96 -6.81 18.02 28.13
CA PHE A 96 -7.86 17.28 28.82
C PHE A 96 -7.92 15.87 28.24
N TYR A 97 -8.45 14.93 29.00
CA TYR A 97 -8.56 13.54 28.63
C TYR A 97 -9.95 13.02 28.91
N TRP A 98 -10.44 12.15 28.01
CA TRP A 98 -11.60 11.31 28.24
C TRP A 98 -11.19 9.87 28.05
N VAL A 99 -11.86 8.96 28.76
CA VAL A 99 -11.62 7.52 28.64
C VAL A 99 -12.95 6.85 28.38
N THR A 100 -12.99 5.94 27.42
CA THR A 100 -14.12 5.05 27.17
C THR A 100 -13.70 3.62 27.49
N ALA A 101 -14.68 2.79 27.85
CA ALA A 101 -14.51 1.35 28.00
C ALA A 101 -14.99 0.69 26.71
N GLU A 102 -14.31 -0.35 26.26
CA GLU A 102 -14.66 -1.13 25.09
C GLU A 102 -14.88 -2.59 25.43
N SER A 103 -15.81 -3.22 24.71
CA SER A 103 -16.08 -4.64 24.73
C SER A 103 -15.86 -5.21 23.34
N SER A 104 -15.14 -6.30 23.23
CA SER A 104 -14.94 -7.02 21.97
C SER A 104 -16.25 -7.54 21.35
N VAL A 105 -17.32 -7.60 22.14
CA VAL A 105 -18.66 -8.06 21.70
C VAL A 105 -19.59 -6.89 21.37
N ASP A 106 -19.57 -5.84 22.20
CA ASP A 106 -20.57 -4.75 22.17
C ASP A 106 -20.00 -3.43 21.67
N GLY A 107 -18.68 -3.39 21.43
CA GLY A 107 -17.97 -2.20 20.97
C GLY A 107 -17.75 -1.16 22.08
N GLU A 108 -17.35 0.03 21.64
CA GLU A 108 -16.95 1.13 22.50
C GLU A 108 -18.13 1.85 23.16
N GLY A 109 -18.05 2.03 24.48
CA GLY A 109 -19.02 2.74 25.31
C GLY A 109 -19.03 4.26 25.09
N THR A 110 -19.79 4.97 25.93
CA THR A 110 -19.92 6.43 25.83
C THR A 110 -18.79 7.17 26.51
N VAL A 111 -18.38 8.32 25.95
CA VAL A 111 -17.51 9.30 26.64
C VAL A 111 -18.25 10.11 27.75
N GLY A 112 -19.51 9.79 27.99
CA GLY A 112 -20.37 10.51 28.93
C GLY A 112 -20.95 11.79 28.37
N VAL A 113 -21.57 12.56 29.27
CA VAL A 113 -22.25 13.82 28.92
C VAL A 113 -21.48 15.02 29.46
N ALA A 114 -21.56 16.14 28.75
CA ALA A 114 -21.09 17.42 29.22
C ALA A 114 -21.99 17.96 30.35
N SER A 115 -21.50 18.92 31.12
CA SER A 115 -22.29 19.59 32.17
C SER A 115 -23.58 20.24 31.66
N THR A 116 -23.69 20.50 30.36
CA THR A 116 -24.84 21.01 29.66
C THR A 116 -25.87 19.93 29.27
N GLY A 117 -25.58 18.63 29.54
CA GLY A 117 -26.43 17.48 29.24
C GLY A 117 -26.29 16.94 27.79
N GLY A 118 -25.47 17.56 26.94
CA GLY A 118 -25.16 17.06 25.61
C GLY A 118 -23.98 16.03 25.63
N ALA A 119 -23.87 15.18 24.59
CA ALA A 119 -22.72 14.29 24.43
C ALA A 119 -21.42 15.09 24.32
N ARG A 120 -20.35 14.57 24.92
CA ARG A 120 -19.01 15.16 24.76
C ARG A 120 -18.54 14.98 23.31
N PRO A 121 -18.00 16.02 22.66
CA PRO A 121 -17.60 15.95 21.27
C PRO A 121 -16.33 15.13 21.10
N LEU A 122 -16.34 14.17 20.14
CA LEU A 122 -15.17 13.44 19.64
C LEU A 122 -14.93 13.80 18.19
N SER A 123 -13.65 13.79 17.79
CA SER A 123 -13.24 13.83 16.39
C SER A 123 -12.89 12.41 15.92
N GLY A 124 -13.90 11.58 15.76
CA GLY A 124 -13.82 10.16 15.47
C GLY A 124 -13.66 9.28 16.72
N ARG A 125 -14.04 8.02 16.60
CA ARG A 125 -13.81 6.98 17.62
C ARG A 125 -12.51 6.26 17.33
N CYS A 126 -11.78 5.83 18.34
CA CYS A 126 -10.47 5.19 18.19
C CYS A 126 -10.54 3.97 17.27
N ASP A 127 -11.45 3.04 17.50
CA ASP A 127 -11.65 1.84 16.68
C ASP A 127 -11.84 2.15 15.18
N ARG A 128 -12.60 3.18 14.85
CA ARG A 128 -12.89 3.60 13.48
C ARG A 128 -11.72 4.31 12.82
N VAL A 129 -11.11 5.24 13.57
CA VAL A 129 -9.95 6.01 13.09
C VAL A 129 -8.76 5.10 12.87
N MET A 130 -8.50 4.16 13.81
CA MET A 130 -7.42 3.18 13.67
C MET A 130 -7.67 2.20 12.52
N ARG A 131 -8.90 1.69 12.37
CA ARG A 131 -9.27 0.85 11.23
C ARG A 131 -9.02 1.57 9.91
N HIS A 132 -9.46 2.82 9.80
CA HIS A 132 -9.28 3.62 8.60
C HIS A 132 -7.78 3.84 8.30
N HIS A 133 -7.00 4.21 9.31
CA HIS A 133 -5.55 4.35 9.22
C HIS A 133 -4.87 3.08 8.69
N VAL A 134 -5.17 1.92 9.27
CA VAL A 134 -4.59 0.65 8.82
C VAL A 134 -4.94 0.36 7.37
N LEU A 135 -6.20 0.56 6.97
CA LEU A 135 -6.65 0.31 5.59
C LEU A 135 -6.02 1.27 4.58
N ASP A 136 -5.74 2.51 4.98
CA ASP A 136 -5.02 3.48 4.14
C ASP A 136 -3.52 3.14 4.01
N ARG A 137 -2.89 2.68 5.11
CA ARG A 137 -1.44 2.43 5.14
C ARG A 137 -1.03 1.13 4.46
N ILE A 138 -1.75 0.03 4.68
CA ILE A 138 -1.39 -1.27 4.08
C ILE A 138 -2.16 -1.57 2.80
N GLY A 139 -3.06 -0.67 2.40
CA GLY A 139 -3.84 -0.75 1.17
C GLY A 139 -4.09 0.64 0.62
N PHE A 140 -5.17 0.76 -0.14
CA PHE A 140 -5.61 2.01 -0.74
C PHE A 140 -6.94 2.48 -0.15
N GLY A 141 -7.12 2.33 1.18
CA GLY A 141 -8.31 2.78 1.87
C GLY A 141 -9.46 1.79 1.94
N GLU A 142 -10.51 2.24 2.60
CA GLU A 142 -11.65 1.42 2.94
C GLU A 142 -12.58 1.19 1.74
N ASN A 143 -13.13 -0.02 1.64
CA ASN A 143 -14.33 -0.34 0.89
C ASN A 143 -15.19 -1.32 1.68
N GLU A 144 -16.36 -1.70 1.17
CA GLU A 144 -17.28 -2.59 1.90
C GLU A 144 -16.67 -3.96 2.23
N TRP A 145 -15.87 -4.52 1.32
CA TRP A 145 -15.21 -5.80 1.56
C TRP A 145 -14.15 -5.68 2.66
N THR A 146 -13.25 -4.70 2.58
CA THR A 146 -12.19 -4.50 3.58
C THR A 146 -12.76 -4.16 4.95
N ARG A 147 -13.82 -3.34 5.00
CA ARG A 147 -14.55 -3.04 6.25
C ARG A 147 -15.11 -4.29 6.91
N ALA A 148 -15.83 -5.12 6.14
CA ALA A 148 -16.38 -6.36 6.65
C ALA A 148 -15.26 -7.34 7.07
N ARG A 149 -14.15 -7.36 6.32
CA ARG A 149 -13.05 -8.29 6.60
C ARG A 149 -12.32 -7.94 7.88
N ILE A 150 -11.94 -6.65 8.05
CA ILE A 150 -11.27 -6.20 9.27
C ILE A 150 -12.19 -6.31 10.50
N ALA A 151 -13.49 -6.07 10.34
CA ALA A 151 -14.45 -6.27 11.43
C ALA A 151 -14.54 -7.73 11.88
N SER A 152 -14.33 -8.70 10.96
CA SER A 152 -14.38 -10.12 11.28
C SER A 152 -13.08 -10.69 11.86
N LEU A 153 -11.93 -10.11 11.52
CA LEU A 153 -10.60 -10.61 11.90
C LEU A 153 -9.92 -9.81 13.00
N GLY A 154 -10.41 -8.62 13.28
CA GLY A 154 -9.66 -7.59 13.99
C GLY A 154 -8.50 -7.03 13.16
N ILE A 155 -7.88 -5.96 13.65
CA ILE A 155 -6.77 -5.27 12.95
C ILE A 155 -5.59 -6.22 12.74
N GLN A 156 -5.15 -6.93 13.78
CA GLN A 156 -4.00 -7.83 13.66
C GLN A 156 -4.29 -9.00 12.71
N GLY A 157 -5.45 -9.62 12.83
CA GLY A 157 -5.83 -10.72 11.94
C GLY A 157 -5.92 -10.30 10.48
N TYR A 158 -6.38 -9.08 10.21
CA TYR A 158 -6.38 -8.51 8.86
C TYR A 158 -4.95 -8.28 8.33
N ILE A 159 -4.04 -7.71 9.13
CA ILE A 159 -2.64 -7.53 8.74
C ILE A 159 -1.97 -8.88 8.44
N ASP A 160 -2.18 -9.89 9.29
CA ASP A 160 -1.60 -11.23 9.12
C ASP A 160 -2.14 -11.93 7.86
N GLU A 161 -3.42 -11.74 7.54
CA GLU A 161 -4.01 -12.21 6.30
C GLU A 161 -3.39 -11.52 5.07
N GLN A 162 -3.26 -10.20 5.09
CA GLN A 162 -2.66 -9.44 4.00
C GLN A 162 -1.17 -9.76 3.79
N LEU A 163 -0.44 -10.12 4.86
CA LEU A 163 0.93 -10.63 4.77
C LEU A 163 1.01 -12.06 4.18
N ASN A 164 -0.13 -12.72 4.02
CA ASN A 164 -0.24 -14.04 3.39
C ASN A 164 -1.27 -14.02 2.25
N PRO A 165 -1.00 -13.33 1.14
CA PRO A 165 -1.98 -13.12 0.06
C PRO A 165 -2.53 -14.43 -0.50
N ALA A 166 -1.79 -15.53 -0.45
CA ALA A 166 -2.27 -16.85 -0.86
C ALA A 166 -3.47 -17.37 -0.05
N SER A 167 -3.73 -16.80 1.15
CA SER A 167 -4.91 -17.14 1.97
C SER A 167 -6.18 -16.40 1.54
N ILE A 168 -6.06 -15.38 0.71
CA ILE A 168 -7.19 -14.55 0.24
C ILE A 168 -7.69 -15.08 -1.11
N ASP A 169 -8.97 -15.43 -1.19
CA ASP A 169 -9.56 -15.94 -2.42
C ASP A 169 -9.92 -14.78 -3.39
N GLU A 170 -9.04 -14.51 -4.34
CA GLU A 170 -9.33 -13.61 -5.48
C GLU A 170 -10.10 -14.27 -6.61
N THR A 171 -10.21 -15.58 -6.65
CA THR A 171 -10.89 -16.29 -7.77
C THR A 171 -12.38 -15.95 -7.84
N THR A 172 -12.99 -15.61 -6.71
CA THR A 172 -14.38 -15.17 -6.58
C THR A 172 -14.56 -13.66 -6.76
N ASN A 173 -13.48 -12.89 -6.95
CA ASN A 173 -13.54 -11.46 -7.21
C ASN A 173 -13.86 -11.19 -8.70
N THR A 174 -15.13 -11.32 -9.06
CA THR A 174 -15.59 -11.15 -10.44
C THR A 174 -15.43 -9.73 -10.94
N GLU A 175 -15.51 -8.72 -10.07
CA GLU A 175 -15.35 -7.32 -10.45
C GLU A 175 -13.92 -7.04 -10.94
N LEU A 176 -12.90 -7.43 -10.17
CA LEU A 176 -11.50 -7.33 -10.57
C LEU A 176 -11.25 -8.09 -11.89
N LYS A 177 -11.67 -9.36 -11.93
CA LYS A 177 -11.45 -10.23 -13.09
C LYS A 177 -12.04 -9.64 -14.38
N ASN A 178 -13.28 -9.16 -14.32
CA ASN A 178 -13.95 -8.62 -15.51
C ASN A 178 -13.28 -7.33 -16.02
N ARG A 179 -12.65 -6.55 -15.12
CA ARG A 179 -11.99 -5.28 -15.48
C ARG A 179 -10.54 -5.45 -15.93
N VAL A 180 -9.81 -6.41 -15.37
CA VAL A 180 -8.39 -6.65 -15.73
C VAL A 180 -8.27 -7.52 -16.99
N THR A 181 -9.10 -8.56 -17.13
CA THR A 181 -8.99 -9.55 -18.24
C THR A 181 -8.91 -8.92 -19.64
N PRO A 182 -9.66 -7.85 -19.97
CA PRO A 182 -9.57 -7.22 -21.29
C PRO A 182 -8.19 -6.65 -21.63
N PHE A 183 -7.35 -6.41 -20.64
CA PHE A 183 -6.01 -5.82 -20.79
C PHE A 183 -4.88 -6.84 -20.71
N LEU A 184 -5.17 -8.13 -20.60
CA LEU A 184 -4.15 -9.17 -20.40
C LEU A 184 -3.89 -9.98 -21.69
N PRO A 185 -2.64 -10.09 -22.15
CA PRO A 185 -1.48 -9.29 -21.74
C PRO A 185 -1.57 -7.85 -22.29
N PRO A 186 -0.99 -6.84 -21.57
CA PRO A 186 -1.11 -5.45 -21.99
C PRO A 186 -0.43 -5.23 -23.35
N ALA A 187 -1.10 -4.46 -24.23
CA ALA A 187 -0.63 -4.12 -25.57
C ALA A 187 -0.12 -2.67 -25.68
N SER A 188 -0.22 -1.90 -24.60
CA SER A 188 0.17 -0.48 -24.56
C SER A 188 0.47 -0.02 -23.15
N LEU A 189 1.16 1.13 -23.03
CA LEU A 189 1.34 1.83 -21.75
C LEU A 189 0.00 2.13 -21.06
N GLN A 190 -1.02 2.49 -21.85
CA GLN A 190 -2.34 2.81 -21.31
C GLN A 190 -3.00 1.61 -20.63
N GLU A 191 -2.90 0.44 -21.25
CA GLU A 191 -3.45 -0.80 -20.68
C GLU A 191 -2.65 -1.27 -19.48
N LEU A 192 -1.32 -1.14 -19.51
CA LEU A 192 -0.45 -1.44 -18.36
C LEU A 192 -0.84 -0.58 -17.15
N GLN A 193 -0.96 0.74 -17.32
CA GLN A 193 -1.39 1.66 -16.27
C GLN A 193 -2.85 1.40 -15.81
N ALA A 194 -3.73 0.98 -16.73
CA ALA A 194 -5.10 0.60 -16.38
C ALA A 194 -5.14 -0.64 -15.49
N ILE A 195 -4.26 -1.62 -15.72
CA ILE A 195 -4.11 -2.80 -14.86
C ILE A 195 -3.76 -2.38 -13.44
N ASP A 196 -2.76 -1.50 -13.26
CA ASP A 196 -2.35 -1.02 -11.94
C ASP A 196 -3.50 -0.33 -11.19
N ILE A 197 -4.19 0.61 -11.88
CA ILE A 197 -5.31 1.35 -11.30
C ILE A 197 -6.45 0.41 -10.92
N VAL A 198 -6.83 -0.49 -11.82
CA VAL A 198 -7.93 -1.43 -11.60
C VAL A 198 -7.59 -2.43 -10.48
N ALA A 199 -6.36 -2.94 -10.45
CA ALA A 199 -5.90 -3.83 -9.39
C ALA A 199 -5.93 -3.12 -8.03
N ALA A 200 -5.38 -1.91 -7.93
CA ALA A 200 -5.40 -1.13 -6.69
C ALA A 200 -6.82 -0.83 -6.18
N VAL A 201 -7.77 -0.54 -7.09
CA VAL A 201 -9.17 -0.25 -6.70
C VAL A 201 -9.92 -1.50 -6.26
N TYR A 202 -9.79 -2.62 -7.00
CA TYR A 202 -10.72 -3.76 -6.86
C TYR A 202 -10.11 -5.01 -6.21
N ALA A 203 -8.78 -5.15 -6.12
CA ALA A 203 -8.18 -6.32 -5.50
C ALA A 203 -8.49 -6.40 -4.00
N ARG A 204 -8.58 -7.61 -3.49
CA ARG A 204 -8.65 -7.95 -2.06
C ARG A 204 -7.26 -8.03 -1.43
N HIS A 205 -6.24 -8.38 -2.22
CA HIS A 205 -4.81 -8.40 -1.85
C HIS A 205 -4.22 -6.99 -1.81
N GLN A 206 -4.75 -6.13 -0.94
CA GLN A 206 -4.40 -4.71 -0.94
C GLN A 206 -2.94 -4.44 -0.62
N LEU A 207 -2.37 -5.15 0.36
CA LEU A 207 -0.95 -5.03 0.70
C LEU A 207 -0.05 -5.53 -0.45
N GLU A 208 -0.46 -6.58 -1.16
CA GLU A 208 0.27 -7.06 -2.32
C GLU A 208 0.34 -6.01 -3.43
N GLU A 209 -0.77 -5.30 -3.71
CA GLU A 209 -0.77 -4.21 -4.68
C GLU A 209 0.10 -3.03 -4.23
N GLN A 210 0.01 -2.62 -2.96
CA GLN A 210 0.85 -1.56 -2.39
C GLN A 210 2.34 -1.89 -2.49
N VAL A 211 2.72 -3.10 -2.12
CA VAL A 211 4.11 -3.56 -2.12
C VAL A 211 4.64 -3.75 -3.54
N THR A 212 3.79 -4.21 -4.46
CA THR A 212 4.16 -4.35 -5.88
C THR A 212 4.49 -2.98 -6.49
N LEU A 213 3.64 -1.98 -6.27
CA LEU A 213 3.88 -0.61 -6.76
C LEU A 213 5.07 0.05 -6.06
N PHE A 214 5.29 -0.22 -4.76
CA PHE A 214 6.50 0.23 -4.07
C PHE A 214 7.77 -0.30 -4.71
N TRP A 215 7.85 -1.59 -5.04
CA TRP A 215 9.03 -2.18 -5.68
C TRP A 215 9.18 -1.73 -7.13
N ASP A 216 8.07 -1.56 -7.86
CA ASP A 216 8.09 -1.01 -9.22
C ASP A 216 8.64 0.43 -9.24
N ASN A 217 8.25 1.23 -8.25
CA ASN A 217 8.78 2.58 -8.03
C ASN A 217 10.25 2.57 -7.57
N HIS A 218 10.62 1.63 -6.69
CA HIS A 218 11.99 1.50 -6.18
C HIS A 218 12.99 1.09 -7.27
N PHE A 219 12.61 0.15 -8.14
CA PHE A 219 13.37 -0.29 -9.31
C PHE A 219 12.87 0.39 -10.59
N ASN A 220 12.52 1.66 -10.49
CA ASN A 220 11.89 2.40 -11.57
C ASN A 220 12.53 2.14 -12.93
N THR A 221 11.69 1.89 -13.92
CA THR A 221 12.06 1.80 -15.33
C THR A 221 11.08 2.61 -16.17
N ASN A 222 11.55 3.16 -17.31
CA ASN A 222 10.72 4.00 -18.16
C ASN A 222 10.26 3.25 -19.42
N TYR A 223 8.95 3.19 -19.64
CA TYR A 223 8.36 2.58 -20.82
C TYR A 223 8.86 3.19 -22.14
N ALA A 224 9.09 4.50 -22.18
CA ALA A 224 9.57 5.17 -23.40
C ALA A 224 10.94 4.63 -23.83
N GLU A 225 11.84 4.33 -22.90
CA GLU A 225 13.15 3.75 -23.22
C GLU A 225 13.01 2.34 -23.80
N SER A 226 12.15 1.52 -23.26
CA SER A 226 11.83 0.20 -23.86
C SER A 226 11.26 0.35 -25.27
N SER A 227 10.35 1.31 -25.49
CA SER A 227 9.78 1.60 -26.80
C SER A 227 10.84 2.11 -27.79
N ASN A 228 11.76 2.97 -27.36
CA ASN A 228 12.88 3.45 -28.15
C ASN A 228 13.84 2.33 -28.53
N PHE A 229 14.15 1.45 -27.58
CA PHE A 229 14.98 0.26 -27.85
C PHE A 229 14.37 -0.61 -28.95
N PHE A 230 13.07 -0.90 -28.86
CA PHE A 230 12.37 -1.68 -29.91
C PHE A 230 12.24 -0.93 -31.23
N ALA A 231 12.17 0.40 -31.23
CA ALA A 231 12.16 1.20 -32.45
C ALA A 231 13.48 1.07 -33.23
N PHE A 232 14.60 0.88 -32.53
CA PHE A 232 15.91 0.65 -33.15
C PHE A 232 15.97 -0.71 -33.91
N TYR A 233 15.16 -1.69 -33.52
CA TYR A 233 14.96 -2.91 -34.27
C TYR A 233 13.87 -2.66 -35.32
N GLU A 234 14.20 -1.91 -36.39
CA GLU A 234 13.32 -1.37 -37.44
C GLU A 234 12.31 -2.36 -38.07
N THR A 235 12.50 -3.65 -37.83
CA THR A 235 11.64 -4.72 -38.32
C THR A 235 10.33 -4.88 -37.55
N LEU A 236 10.18 -4.24 -36.37
CA LEU A 236 8.98 -4.35 -35.56
C LEU A 236 7.96 -3.28 -35.95
N PHE A 237 6.70 -3.67 -36.22
CA PHE A 237 5.60 -2.73 -36.40
C PHE A 237 5.33 -1.93 -35.11
N PRO A 238 4.80 -0.68 -35.20
CA PRO A 238 4.53 0.15 -34.03
C PRO A 238 3.68 -0.53 -32.94
N ALA A 239 2.65 -1.28 -33.33
CA ALA A 239 1.81 -2.02 -32.38
C ALA A 239 2.57 -3.16 -31.67
N THR A 240 3.47 -3.86 -32.38
CA THR A 240 4.34 -4.88 -31.80
C THR A 240 5.31 -4.26 -30.79
N ARG A 241 5.92 -3.12 -31.12
CA ARG A 241 6.80 -2.39 -30.20
C ARG A 241 6.08 -2.00 -28.91
N SER A 242 4.87 -1.43 -29.05
CA SER A 242 4.04 -1.04 -27.92
C SER A 242 3.74 -2.22 -27.00
N ARG A 243 3.29 -3.35 -27.59
CA ARG A 243 2.99 -4.58 -26.86
C ARG A 243 4.21 -5.17 -26.16
N GLU A 244 5.35 -5.32 -26.85
CA GLU A 244 6.56 -5.88 -26.24
C GLU A 244 7.07 -4.98 -25.11
N SER A 245 7.02 -3.66 -25.28
CA SER A 245 7.37 -2.72 -24.19
C SER A 245 6.47 -2.87 -22.99
N ALA A 246 5.14 -2.88 -23.18
CA ALA A 246 4.20 -3.06 -22.07
C ALA A 246 4.40 -4.40 -21.35
N LYS A 247 4.64 -5.46 -22.14
CA LYS A 247 4.89 -6.79 -21.58
C LYS A 247 6.15 -6.86 -20.72
N LEU A 248 7.24 -6.18 -21.09
CA LEU A 248 8.47 -6.16 -20.27
C LEU A 248 8.22 -5.60 -18.87
N HIS A 249 7.47 -4.50 -18.77
CA HIS A 249 7.14 -3.87 -17.50
C HIS A 249 6.13 -4.72 -16.71
N TYR A 250 5.14 -5.30 -17.37
CA TYR A 250 4.18 -6.20 -16.74
C TYR A 250 4.85 -7.45 -16.16
N ASP A 251 5.78 -8.07 -16.92
CA ASP A 251 6.53 -9.23 -16.45
C ASP A 251 7.43 -8.87 -15.25
N ALA A 252 8.05 -7.68 -15.24
CA ALA A 252 8.84 -7.19 -14.11
C ALA A 252 7.99 -7.01 -12.85
N GLN A 253 6.82 -6.39 -12.94
CA GLN A 253 5.87 -6.29 -11.81
C GLN A 253 5.42 -7.66 -11.30
N GLY A 254 5.20 -8.64 -12.20
CA GLY A 254 4.89 -10.00 -11.81
C GLY A 254 5.96 -10.64 -10.92
N VAL A 255 7.24 -10.35 -11.22
CA VAL A 255 8.37 -10.78 -10.38
C VAL A 255 8.36 -10.05 -9.02
N PHE A 256 8.12 -8.74 -8.99
CA PHE A 256 8.07 -7.97 -7.74
C PHE A 256 6.93 -8.47 -6.83
N ARG A 257 5.76 -8.74 -7.41
CA ARG A 257 4.60 -9.29 -6.72
C ARG A 257 4.92 -10.63 -6.06
N ASP A 258 5.53 -11.56 -6.80
CA ASP A 258 5.89 -12.87 -6.27
C ASP A 258 6.97 -12.77 -5.18
N ARG A 259 8.09 -12.07 -5.47
CA ARG A 259 9.25 -12.04 -4.57
C ARG A 259 9.00 -11.26 -3.29
N ALA A 260 8.10 -10.29 -3.28
CA ALA A 260 7.74 -9.55 -2.08
C ALA A 260 7.19 -10.44 -0.95
N PHE A 261 6.58 -11.56 -1.29
CA PHE A 261 5.98 -12.49 -0.31
C PHE A 261 6.59 -13.89 -0.33
N ASN A 262 7.31 -14.28 -1.39
CA ASN A 262 7.83 -15.63 -1.58
C ASN A 262 9.34 -15.65 -1.90
N GLY A 263 10.07 -14.63 -1.46
CA GLY A 263 11.50 -14.53 -1.77
C GLY A 263 12.28 -13.59 -0.89
N THR A 264 13.54 -13.42 -1.27
CA THR A 264 14.49 -12.53 -0.61
C THR A 264 14.73 -11.28 -1.45
N PHE A 265 15.20 -10.20 -0.80
CA PHE A 265 15.65 -9.01 -1.51
C PHE A 265 16.75 -9.32 -2.52
N ARG A 266 17.65 -10.27 -2.20
CA ARG A 266 18.70 -10.73 -3.10
C ARG A 266 18.16 -11.27 -4.43
N GLU A 267 17.11 -12.08 -4.37
CA GLU A 267 16.44 -12.63 -5.55
C GLU A 267 15.71 -11.54 -6.34
N MET A 268 15.04 -10.63 -5.64
CA MET A 268 14.35 -9.50 -6.26
C MET A 268 15.33 -8.55 -6.97
N LEU A 269 16.46 -8.20 -6.33
CA LEU A 269 17.51 -7.36 -6.90
C LEU A 269 18.11 -7.99 -8.18
N GLN A 270 18.40 -9.28 -8.15
CA GLN A 270 18.89 -10.00 -9.33
C GLN A 270 17.86 -9.99 -10.45
N ALA A 271 16.59 -10.28 -10.14
CA ALA A 271 15.54 -10.36 -11.13
C ALA A 271 15.25 -8.99 -11.78
N SER A 272 15.31 -7.91 -10.98
CA SER A 272 15.23 -6.55 -11.51
C SER A 272 16.45 -6.19 -12.35
N GLY A 273 17.66 -6.31 -11.80
CA GLY A 273 18.89 -5.84 -12.43
C GLY A 273 19.28 -6.60 -13.70
N LEU A 274 18.92 -7.89 -13.78
CA LEU A 274 19.05 -8.69 -14.99
C LEU A 274 17.75 -8.77 -15.79
N GLY A 275 16.72 -8.04 -15.39
CA GLY A 275 15.45 -7.93 -16.12
C GLY A 275 15.62 -7.10 -17.40
N PRO A 276 14.98 -7.49 -18.53
CA PRO A 276 15.12 -6.78 -19.79
C PRO A 276 14.79 -5.29 -19.72
N ALA A 277 13.77 -4.88 -18.96
CA ALA A 277 13.38 -3.48 -18.81
C ALA A 277 14.51 -2.65 -18.18
N MET A 278 15.15 -3.15 -17.13
CA MET A 278 16.27 -2.49 -16.44
C MET A 278 17.55 -2.47 -17.28
N ILE A 279 17.88 -3.59 -17.95
CA ILE A 279 19.03 -3.68 -18.86
C ILE A 279 18.92 -2.65 -19.99
N ILE A 280 17.71 -2.39 -20.51
CA ILE A 280 17.45 -1.35 -21.51
C ILE A 280 17.54 0.04 -20.87
N TYR A 281 16.83 0.26 -19.78
CA TYR A 281 16.64 1.58 -19.19
C TYR A 281 17.94 2.24 -18.71
N LEU A 282 18.84 1.46 -18.08
CA LEU A 282 20.14 1.96 -17.58
C LEU A 282 21.32 1.61 -18.49
N ASP A 283 21.08 1.49 -19.81
CA ASP A 283 22.09 1.34 -20.86
C ASP A 283 23.01 0.13 -20.74
N THR A 284 22.68 -0.86 -19.91
CA THR A 284 23.48 -2.10 -19.81
C THR A 284 23.58 -2.81 -21.16
N VAL A 285 22.62 -2.63 -22.06
CA VAL A 285 22.66 -3.13 -23.45
C VAL A 285 23.90 -2.67 -24.23
N SER A 286 24.46 -1.51 -23.90
CA SER A 286 25.65 -0.92 -24.52
C SER A 286 26.94 -1.14 -23.70
N ASN A 287 26.86 -1.76 -22.52
CA ASN A 287 27.97 -1.96 -21.61
C ASN A 287 28.87 -3.12 -22.10
N ILE A 288 30.09 -2.80 -22.59
CA ILE A 288 31.05 -3.76 -23.16
C ILE A 288 32.42 -3.56 -22.55
N ALA A 289 33.28 -4.63 -22.57
CA ALA A 289 34.60 -4.62 -21.97
C ALA A 289 35.54 -3.50 -22.48
N SER A 290 35.42 -3.09 -23.76
CA SER A 290 36.23 -2.01 -24.34
C SER A 290 35.75 -0.60 -23.98
N ALA A 291 34.53 -0.47 -23.49
CA ALA A 291 33.87 0.79 -23.08
C ALA A 291 32.84 0.52 -21.96
N PRO A 292 33.29 0.26 -20.73
CA PRO A 292 32.39 -0.01 -19.62
C PRO A 292 31.49 1.20 -19.35
N ASN A 293 30.19 0.94 -19.19
CA ASN A 293 29.15 1.94 -18.88
C ASN A 293 28.83 1.89 -17.38
N GLU A 294 28.99 3.00 -16.67
CA GLU A 294 28.79 3.10 -15.23
C GLU A 294 27.32 3.31 -14.81
N ASN A 295 26.40 3.56 -15.75
CA ASN A 295 25.03 3.99 -15.43
C ASN A 295 24.35 3.01 -14.44
N TYR A 296 24.11 1.78 -14.86
CA TYR A 296 23.51 0.77 -13.98
C TYR A 296 24.35 0.50 -12.72
N ALA A 297 25.69 0.47 -12.84
CA ALA A 297 26.59 0.22 -11.72
C ALA A 297 26.44 1.29 -10.62
N ARG A 298 26.22 2.53 -10.99
CA ARG A 298 25.99 3.64 -10.06
C ARG A 298 24.62 3.52 -9.42
N GLU A 299 23.58 3.36 -10.23
CA GLU A 299 22.20 3.34 -9.75
C GLU A 299 21.91 2.13 -8.83
N VAL A 300 22.52 0.96 -9.11
CA VAL A 300 22.34 -0.19 -8.23
C VAL A 300 22.92 0.02 -6.84
N LEU A 301 24.03 0.74 -6.71
CA LEU A 301 24.62 1.10 -5.41
C LEU A 301 23.86 2.26 -4.75
N GLU A 302 23.57 3.30 -5.50
CA GLU A 302 23.04 4.56 -4.99
C GLU A 302 21.55 4.51 -4.69
N LEU A 303 20.75 4.00 -5.62
CA LEU A 303 19.28 4.08 -5.54
C LEU A 303 18.61 2.76 -5.16
N HIS A 304 19.20 1.63 -5.58
CA HIS A 304 18.54 0.34 -5.41
C HIS A 304 18.98 -0.43 -4.16
N THR A 305 20.16 -0.11 -3.56
CA THR A 305 20.69 -0.93 -2.46
C THR A 305 21.28 -0.16 -1.28
N MET A 306 22.37 0.60 -1.48
CA MET A 306 23.16 1.12 -0.35
C MET A 306 22.81 2.57 0.02
N GLY A 307 22.23 3.32 -0.92
CA GLY A 307 22.02 4.77 -0.77
C GLY A 307 23.28 5.59 -1.12
N VAL A 308 23.10 6.89 -1.36
CA VAL A 308 24.18 7.84 -1.76
C VAL A 308 25.38 7.76 -0.81
N ASP A 309 25.13 7.70 0.50
CA ASP A 309 26.16 7.66 1.55
C ASP A 309 26.45 6.23 2.03
N GLY A 310 26.20 5.22 1.18
CA GLY A 310 26.25 3.81 1.52
C GLY A 310 27.65 3.22 1.78
N GLY A 311 28.71 4.02 1.63
CA GLY A 311 30.09 3.60 1.92
C GLY A 311 30.82 2.94 0.74
N TYR A 312 30.25 2.98 -0.46
CA TYR A 312 30.95 2.63 -1.70
C TYR A 312 31.75 3.81 -2.24
N THR A 313 32.69 3.53 -3.12
CA THR A 313 33.57 4.51 -3.75
C THR A 313 33.33 4.57 -5.26
N GLN A 314 33.83 5.62 -5.93
CA GLN A 314 33.87 5.68 -7.40
C GLN A 314 34.58 4.47 -8.01
N GLN A 315 35.61 3.94 -7.32
CA GLN A 315 36.34 2.74 -7.79
C GLN A 315 35.39 1.51 -7.77
N ASP A 316 34.50 1.39 -6.80
CA ASP A 316 33.51 0.31 -6.75
C ASP A 316 32.53 0.41 -7.92
N VAL A 317 32.10 1.62 -8.29
CA VAL A 317 31.26 1.86 -9.48
C VAL A 317 31.99 1.40 -10.75
N VAL A 318 33.25 1.76 -10.92
CA VAL A 318 34.08 1.34 -12.07
C VAL A 318 34.23 -0.18 -12.13
N GLN A 319 34.49 -0.82 -10.98
CA GLN A 319 34.62 -2.28 -10.93
C GLN A 319 33.30 -2.98 -11.23
N LEU A 320 32.21 -2.43 -10.70
CA LEU A 320 30.85 -2.97 -10.91
C LEU A 320 30.40 -2.78 -12.37
N ALA A 321 30.74 -1.67 -13.02
CA ALA A 321 30.50 -1.47 -14.44
C ALA A 321 31.13 -2.62 -15.30
N LYS A 322 32.33 -3.05 -14.96
CA LYS A 322 33.00 -4.19 -15.61
C LYS A 322 32.28 -5.52 -15.36
N VAL A 323 31.68 -5.70 -14.16
CA VAL A 323 30.89 -6.87 -13.81
C VAL A 323 29.69 -7.03 -14.75
N PHE A 324 29.03 -5.93 -15.12
CA PHE A 324 27.84 -5.96 -15.96
C PHE A 324 28.10 -5.83 -17.46
N THR A 325 29.37 -5.84 -17.89
CA THR A 325 29.72 -5.90 -19.33
C THR A 325 29.19 -7.17 -19.97
N GLY A 326 28.76 -7.08 -21.22
CA GLY A 326 28.30 -8.22 -22.02
C GLY A 326 26.84 -8.60 -21.84
N TRP A 327 26.14 -8.07 -20.82
CA TRP A 327 24.70 -8.26 -20.67
C TRP A 327 23.92 -7.46 -21.72
N ASN A 328 22.87 -8.07 -22.26
CA ASN A 328 22.06 -7.51 -23.34
C ASN A 328 20.64 -8.11 -23.30
N VAL A 329 19.78 -7.68 -24.20
CA VAL A 329 18.42 -8.20 -24.37
C VAL A 329 18.25 -8.77 -25.76
N CYS A 330 17.63 -9.94 -25.87
CA CYS A 330 17.24 -10.51 -27.15
C CYS A 330 15.98 -11.37 -27.02
N LYS A 331 15.37 -11.70 -28.15
CA LYS A 331 14.24 -12.61 -28.21
C LYS A 331 14.73 -14.05 -28.25
N LYS A 332 14.19 -14.93 -27.42
CA LYS A 332 14.50 -16.37 -27.38
C LYS A 332 13.23 -17.19 -27.44
N THR A 333 13.35 -18.45 -27.87
CA THR A 333 12.27 -19.41 -27.69
C THR A 333 12.02 -19.65 -26.19
N ALA A 334 10.81 -20.08 -25.81
CA ALA A 334 10.49 -20.37 -24.41
C ALA A 334 11.45 -21.39 -23.78
N VAL A 335 11.92 -22.37 -24.55
CA VAL A 335 12.87 -23.38 -24.09
C VAL A 335 14.26 -22.77 -23.80
N ASN A 336 14.70 -21.82 -24.62
CA ASN A 336 16.00 -21.17 -24.49
C ASN A 336 16.00 -19.98 -23.50
N ALA A 337 14.83 -19.44 -23.18
CA ALA A 337 14.69 -18.24 -22.38
C ALA A 337 15.41 -18.29 -21.01
N PRO A 338 15.37 -19.41 -20.24
CA PRO A 338 16.01 -19.47 -18.93
C PRO A 338 17.55 -19.43 -18.96
N ASP A 339 18.17 -19.82 -20.06
CA ASP A 339 19.65 -19.84 -20.18
C ASP A 339 20.13 -18.55 -20.86
N PRO A 340 20.86 -17.66 -20.12
CA PRO A 340 21.37 -16.42 -20.69
C PRO A 340 22.39 -16.64 -21.82
N LEU A 341 23.02 -17.80 -21.89
CA LEU A 341 24.04 -18.16 -22.91
C LEU A 341 23.43 -18.81 -24.16
N SER A 342 22.16 -19.22 -24.11
CA SER A 342 21.49 -19.87 -25.25
C SER A 342 21.27 -18.88 -26.40
N PRO A 343 21.14 -19.39 -27.67
CA PRO A 343 21.06 -18.53 -28.83
C PRO A 343 19.76 -17.70 -28.88
N CYS A 344 19.92 -16.47 -29.35
CA CYS A 344 18.80 -15.59 -29.70
C CYS A 344 18.13 -16.02 -31.01
N ILE A 345 16.86 -15.73 -31.17
CA ILE A 345 16.19 -15.77 -32.47
C ILE A 345 16.84 -14.72 -33.39
N PRO A 346 17.23 -15.08 -34.64
CA PRO A 346 17.85 -14.12 -35.55
C PRO A 346 16.96 -12.89 -35.84
N LYS A 347 17.56 -11.71 -35.94
CA LYS A 347 16.84 -10.43 -36.13
C LYS A 347 15.97 -10.36 -37.39
N ASN A 348 16.35 -11.06 -38.44
CA ASN A 348 15.59 -11.11 -39.70
C ASN A 348 14.20 -11.76 -39.55
N PHE A 349 13.92 -12.38 -38.41
CA PHE A 349 12.62 -12.93 -38.07
C PHE A 349 11.77 -12.02 -37.18
N TYR A 350 12.31 -10.87 -36.74
CA TYR A 350 11.57 -9.92 -35.92
C TYR A 350 10.64 -9.09 -36.82
N GLY A 351 9.38 -8.99 -36.45
CA GLY A 351 8.40 -8.14 -37.13
C GLY A 351 7.89 -8.66 -38.45
N ALA A 352 8.16 -9.92 -38.86
CA ALA A 352 7.46 -10.57 -39.92
C ALA A 352 5.98 -10.81 -39.56
N VAL A 353 5.09 -10.93 -40.56
CA VAL A 353 3.67 -11.21 -40.32
C VAL A 353 3.50 -12.48 -39.46
N ASP A 354 4.40 -13.45 -39.63
CA ASP A 354 4.51 -14.68 -38.84
C ASP A 354 5.68 -14.61 -37.89
N GLU A 355 5.76 -13.55 -37.05
CA GLU A 355 6.82 -13.38 -36.07
C GLU A 355 6.95 -14.64 -35.19
N PRO A 356 8.17 -15.26 -35.09
CA PRO A 356 8.32 -16.50 -34.35
C PRO A 356 7.97 -16.28 -32.86
N ALA A 357 7.19 -17.21 -32.33
CA ALA A 357 6.84 -17.22 -30.91
C ALA A 357 8.13 -17.18 -30.08
N GLY A 358 8.19 -16.28 -29.11
CA GLY A 358 9.34 -16.13 -28.23
C GLY A 358 9.12 -15.03 -27.22
N VAL A 359 10.05 -14.95 -26.27
CA VAL A 359 10.02 -13.96 -25.19
C VAL A 359 11.31 -13.14 -25.21
N TRP A 360 11.20 -11.86 -24.88
CA TRP A 360 12.34 -10.98 -24.70
C TRP A 360 12.92 -11.21 -23.31
N VAL A 361 14.19 -11.58 -23.26
CA VAL A 361 14.89 -11.93 -22.03
C VAL A 361 16.30 -11.39 -22.04
N SER A 362 16.93 -11.37 -20.86
CA SER A 362 18.35 -11.09 -20.74
C SER A 362 19.19 -12.14 -21.48
N ASN A 363 20.28 -11.67 -22.04
CA ASN A 363 21.24 -12.48 -22.78
C ASN A 363 22.65 -12.06 -22.41
N PHE A 364 23.54 -13.01 -22.18
CA PHE A 364 24.93 -12.74 -21.89
C PHE A 364 25.81 -13.05 -23.11
N ARG A 365 26.67 -12.09 -23.47
CA ARG A 365 27.63 -12.19 -24.60
C ARG A 365 29.03 -12.29 -24.09
N PRO A 366 29.59 -13.50 -23.90
CA PRO A 366 30.92 -13.71 -23.31
C PRO A 366 32.05 -12.95 -24.00
N GLY A 367 31.98 -12.79 -25.33
CA GLY A 367 32.98 -12.06 -26.10
C GLY A 367 33.03 -10.54 -25.90
N LEU A 368 32.04 -9.99 -25.20
CA LEU A 368 31.96 -8.56 -24.85
C LEU A 368 32.11 -8.31 -23.35
N HIS A 369 32.30 -9.36 -22.57
CA HIS A 369 32.49 -9.28 -21.12
C HIS A 369 33.98 -9.02 -20.74
N ASP A 370 34.20 -8.18 -19.72
CA ASP A 370 35.48 -7.96 -19.09
C ASP A 370 35.84 -9.20 -18.24
N THR A 371 36.82 -9.98 -18.68
CA THR A 371 37.23 -11.21 -18.02
C THR A 371 38.28 -11.00 -16.93
N THR A 372 38.70 -9.76 -16.64
CA THR A 372 39.66 -9.46 -15.58
C THR A 372 39.09 -9.68 -14.18
N GLN A 373 39.93 -9.82 -13.18
CA GLN A 373 39.53 -9.82 -11.78
C GLN A 373 38.89 -8.47 -11.43
N LYS A 374 37.78 -8.49 -10.65
CA LYS A 374 37.15 -7.28 -10.10
C LYS A 374 37.22 -7.33 -8.57
N ILE A 375 37.35 -6.16 -7.96
CA ILE A 375 37.37 -6.01 -6.50
C ILE A 375 36.36 -4.98 -6.10
N LEU A 376 35.39 -5.37 -5.28
CA LEU A 376 34.37 -4.49 -4.69
C LEU A 376 34.72 -4.20 -3.23
N PHE A 377 34.36 -2.99 -2.77
CA PHE A 377 34.52 -2.51 -1.39
C PHE A 377 35.95 -2.62 -0.88
N SER A 378 36.89 -2.29 -1.75
CA SER A 378 38.35 -2.34 -1.43
C SER A 378 38.68 -1.43 -0.25
N GLY A 379 39.50 -1.93 0.69
CA GLY A 379 39.87 -1.17 1.89
C GLY A 379 38.86 -1.21 3.03
N THR A 380 37.76 -1.95 2.88
CA THR A 380 36.75 -2.17 3.90
C THR A 380 36.74 -3.61 4.39
N PRO A 381 36.11 -3.90 5.55
CA PRO A 381 35.86 -5.27 6.01
C PRO A 381 34.96 -6.09 5.07
N TYR A 382 34.23 -5.43 4.17
CA TYR A 382 33.27 -6.04 3.24
C TYR A 382 33.86 -6.30 1.86
N ARG A 383 35.19 -6.18 1.72
CA ARG A 383 35.93 -6.40 0.46
C ARG A 383 35.61 -7.79 -0.12
N VAL A 384 35.19 -7.81 -1.37
CA VAL A 384 34.94 -9.03 -2.14
C VAL A 384 35.81 -9.02 -3.40
N THR A 385 36.37 -10.17 -3.74
CA THR A 385 37.10 -10.39 -5.00
C THR A 385 36.30 -11.30 -5.89
N ILE A 386 35.89 -10.81 -7.06
CA ILE A 386 35.31 -11.59 -8.14
C ILE A 386 36.48 -12.11 -9.01
N PRO A 387 36.64 -13.43 -9.14
CA PRO A 387 37.79 -14.01 -9.83
C PRO A 387 37.85 -13.65 -11.32
N SER A 388 39.01 -13.66 -11.90
CA SER A 388 39.17 -13.55 -13.36
C SER A 388 38.55 -14.77 -14.05
N THR A 389 37.80 -14.50 -15.14
CA THR A 389 37.23 -15.50 -16.03
C THR A 389 38.01 -15.62 -17.35
N ALA A 390 39.27 -15.13 -17.37
CA ALA A 390 40.18 -15.28 -18.52
C ALA A 390 40.34 -16.77 -18.89
N GLY A 391 40.15 -17.11 -20.17
CA GLY A 391 40.13 -18.49 -20.64
C GLY A 391 38.78 -19.23 -20.51
N ASN A 392 37.83 -18.69 -19.78
CA ASN A 392 36.45 -19.21 -19.65
C ASN A 392 35.43 -18.06 -19.60
N ALA A 393 35.37 -17.27 -20.66
CA ALA A 393 34.49 -16.10 -20.74
C ALA A 393 33.01 -16.39 -20.47
N PRO A 394 32.40 -17.56 -20.82
CA PRO A 394 31.06 -17.92 -20.43
C PRO A 394 30.81 -17.93 -18.90
N ALA A 395 31.82 -18.22 -18.08
CA ALA A 395 31.74 -18.18 -16.63
C ALA A 395 31.50 -16.76 -16.09
N GLY A 396 31.73 -15.70 -16.88
CA GLY A 396 31.46 -14.31 -16.53
C GLY A 396 29.99 -14.02 -16.23
N VAL A 397 29.06 -14.89 -16.61
CA VAL A 397 27.65 -14.80 -16.18
C VAL A 397 27.51 -14.79 -14.66
N ASN A 398 28.43 -15.46 -13.94
CA ASN A 398 28.42 -15.53 -12.47
C ASN A 398 28.96 -14.25 -11.80
N ASP A 399 29.65 -13.38 -12.51
CA ASP A 399 30.19 -12.15 -11.93
C ASP A 399 29.10 -11.27 -11.37
N ALA A 400 27.95 -11.15 -12.08
CA ALA A 400 26.78 -10.42 -11.62
C ALA A 400 26.19 -11.02 -10.34
N LEU A 401 26.14 -12.36 -10.25
CA LEU A 401 25.60 -13.05 -9.07
C LEU A 401 26.48 -12.79 -7.84
N LEU A 402 27.78 -12.91 -7.97
CA LEU A 402 28.75 -12.63 -6.91
C LEU A 402 28.70 -11.15 -6.47
N ALA A 403 28.51 -10.24 -7.42
CA ALA A 403 28.36 -8.82 -7.11
C ALA A 403 27.09 -8.54 -6.31
N TYR A 404 25.94 -9.10 -6.70
CA TYR A 404 24.69 -8.96 -5.94
C TYR A 404 24.80 -9.56 -4.53
N ASP A 405 25.48 -10.71 -4.37
CA ASP A 405 25.74 -11.29 -3.06
C ASP A 405 26.56 -10.34 -2.18
N ALA A 406 27.62 -9.73 -2.74
CA ALA A 406 28.45 -8.76 -2.02
C ALA A 406 27.69 -7.50 -1.62
N ILE A 407 26.84 -6.96 -2.52
CA ILE A 407 26.05 -5.74 -2.29
C ILE A 407 24.98 -5.98 -1.20
N VAL A 408 24.29 -7.11 -1.26
CA VAL A 408 23.22 -7.43 -0.28
C VAL A 408 23.80 -7.75 1.10
N ALA A 409 25.01 -8.34 1.15
CA ALA A 409 25.71 -8.60 2.41
C ALA A 409 26.28 -7.32 3.06
N HIS A 410 26.40 -6.22 2.32
CA HIS A 410 26.88 -4.95 2.87
C HIS A 410 25.85 -4.34 3.84
N PRO A 411 26.25 -3.91 5.06
CA PRO A 411 25.30 -3.47 6.10
C PRO A 411 24.48 -2.24 5.73
N SER A 412 24.90 -1.45 4.74
CA SER A 412 24.14 -0.30 4.25
C SER A 412 22.87 -0.72 3.51
N THR A 413 22.88 -1.88 2.83
CA THR A 413 21.73 -2.36 2.05
C THR A 413 20.49 -2.61 2.91
N PRO A 414 20.53 -3.45 3.98
CA PRO A 414 19.35 -3.64 4.81
C PRO A 414 18.88 -2.34 5.48
N ARG A 415 19.79 -1.44 5.87
CA ARG A 415 19.42 -0.15 6.46
C ARG A 415 18.70 0.76 5.48
N PHE A 416 19.18 0.84 4.25
CA PHE A 416 18.56 1.66 3.20
C PHE A 416 17.15 1.15 2.86
N ILE A 417 17.02 -0.17 2.65
CA ILE A 417 15.72 -0.78 2.34
C ILE A 417 14.75 -0.67 3.52
N ALA A 418 15.20 -0.95 4.75
CA ALA A 418 14.39 -0.76 5.95
C ALA A 418 13.89 0.69 6.07
N THR A 419 14.75 1.67 5.82
CA THR A 419 14.37 3.10 5.84
C THR A 419 13.28 3.40 4.81
N LYS A 420 13.40 2.91 3.58
CA LYS A 420 12.40 3.13 2.53
C LYS A 420 11.06 2.47 2.86
N LEU A 421 11.05 1.22 3.35
CA LEU A 421 9.84 0.53 3.75
C LEU A 421 9.16 1.20 4.96
N LEU A 422 9.92 1.62 5.96
CA LEU A 422 9.39 2.39 7.09
C LEU A 422 8.78 3.72 6.63
N ARG A 423 9.41 4.43 5.69
CA ARG A 423 8.84 5.64 5.09
C ARG A 423 7.53 5.40 4.35
N ARG A 424 7.43 4.29 3.64
CA ARG A 424 6.21 3.93 2.93
C ARG A 424 5.07 3.66 3.88
N PHE A 425 5.29 2.83 4.89
CA PHE A 425 4.21 2.24 5.68
C PHE A 425 4.02 2.85 7.07
N VAL A 426 5.03 3.48 7.68
CA VAL A 426 4.96 3.91 9.08
C VAL A 426 5.15 5.42 9.25
N ASP A 427 6.34 5.94 8.96
CA ASP A 427 6.71 7.33 9.25
C ASP A 427 7.71 7.85 8.20
N GLU A 428 7.51 9.06 7.68
CA GLU A 428 8.42 9.67 6.71
C GLU A 428 9.85 9.88 7.28
N ASN A 429 9.99 9.96 8.60
CA ASN A 429 11.25 10.16 9.30
C ASN A 429 11.51 9.04 10.32
N PRO A 430 11.72 7.80 9.90
CA PRO A 430 11.87 6.67 10.83
C PRO A 430 13.07 6.85 11.74
N THR A 431 12.90 6.54 13.01
CA THR A 431 13.97 6.61 14.00
C THR A 431 15.04 5.54 13.79
N PRO A 432 16.28 5.75 14.24
CA PRO A 432 17.32 4.71 14.20
C PRO A 432 16.88 3.38 14.84
N ALA A 433 16.12 3.43 15.94
CA ALA A 433 15.63 2.24 16.63
C ALA A 433 14.64 1.44 15.77
N MET A 434 13.74 2.10 15.04
CA MET A 434 12.84 1.45 14.08
C MET A 434 13.64 0.77 12.97
N ILE A 435 14.61 1.47 12.39
CA ILE A 435 15.48 0.93 11.34
C ILE A 435 16.25 -0.29 11.87
N ASP A 436 16.86 -0.22 13.05
CA ASP A 436 17.62 -1.32 13.66
C ASP A 436 16.73 -2.55 13.93
N SER A 437 15.49 -2.35 14.35
CA SER A 437 14.51 -3.43 14.54
C SER A 437 14.20 -4.17 13.23
N VAL A 438 13.98 -3.44 12.12
CA VAL A 438 13.71 -4.03 10.79
C VAL A 438 14.98 -4.71 10.25
N VAL A 439 16.16 -4.12 10.44
CA VAL A 439 17.45 -4.75 10.07
C VAL A 439 17.69 -6.05 10.85
N ALA A 440 17.28 -6.12 12.11
CA ALA A 440 17.36 -7.36 12.89
C ALA A 440 16.49 -8.47 12.27
N ALA A 441 15.28 -8.15 11.84
CA ALA A 441 14.42 -9.10 11.12
C ALA A 441 15.03 -9.50 9.76
N TRP A 442 15.60 -8.57 9.02
CA TRP A 442 16.32 -8.86 7.77
C TRP A 442 17.45 -9.88 7.98
N ASN A 443 18.27 -9.71 9.02
CA ASN A 443 19.45 -10.52 9.29
C ASN A 443 19.14 -11.87 9.97
N ASN A 444 17.88 -12.19 10.22
CA ASN A 444 17.49 -13.43 10.86
C ASN A 444 17.58 -14.62 9.87
N PRO A 445 18.56 -15.54 10.02
CA PRO A 445 18.69 -16.67 9.10
C PRO A 445 17.62 -17.76 9.31
N ALA A 446 16.83 -17.66 10.39
CA ALA A 446 15.73 -18.58 10.66
C ALA A 446 14.42 -18.20 9.95
N ASN A 447 14.40 -17.08 9.22
CA ASN A 447 13.27 -16.72 8.38
C ASN A 447 13.01 -17.81 7.32
N PRO A 448 11.76 -17.99 6.86
CA PRO A 448 11.42 -19.04 5.88
C PRO A 448 12.28 -19.05 4.61
N HIS A 449 12.65 -17.86 4.11
CA HIS A 449 13.55 -17.72 2.95
C HIS A 449 14.99 -17.33 3.35
N GLY A 450 15.31 -17.32 4.65
CA GLY A 450 16.63 -16.91 5.16
C GLY A 450 16.81 -15.41 5.27
N THR A 451 18.06 -14.95 5.24
CA THR A 451 18.41 -13.52 5.35
C THR A 451 17.80 -12.71 4.20
N GLY A 452 17.17 -11.59 4.53
CA GLY A 452 16.52 -10.71 3.56
C GLY A 452 15.16 -11.21 3.07
N ASP A 453 14.50 -12.12 3.81
CA ASP A 453 13.11 -12.53 3.57
C ASP A 453 12.18 -11.32 3.64
N LEU A 454 11.62 -10.94 2.48
CA LEU A 454 10.89 -9.70 2.34
C LEU A 454 9.54 -9.69 3.08
N ARG A 455 8.89 -10.84 3.22
CA ARG A 455 7.67 -10.95 4.01
C ARG A 455 7.94 -10.68 5.50
N GLU A 456 8.99 -11.27 6.05
CA GLU A 456 9.34 -11.08 7.46
C GLU A 456 9.89 -9.67 7.73
N VAL A 457 10.60 -9.09 6.78
CA VAL A 457 10.99 -7.67 6.83
C VAL A 457 9.74 -6.77 6.86
N LEU A 458 8.77 -7.01 5.99
CA LEU A 458 7.52 -6.25 5.95
C LEU A 458 6.70 -6.46 7.24
N ARG A 459 6.65 -7.69 7.78
CA ARG A 459 6.04 -7.97 9.09
C ARG A 459 6.67 -7.12 10.19
N ALA A 460 8.00 -7.02 10.23
CA ALA A 460 8.71 -6.19 11.20
C ALA A 460 8.44 -4.70 11.03
N VAL A 461 8.24 -4.23 9.80
CA VAL A 461 7.81 -2.85 9.51
C VAL A 461 6.42 -2.58 10.09
N LEU A 462 5.45 -3.45 9.83
CA LEU A 462 4.07 -3.28 10.28
C LEU A 462 3.88 -3.57 11.79
N ALA A 463 4.86 -4.22 12.43
CA ALA A 463 4.88 -4.44 13.87
C ALA A 463 5.47 -3.27 14.69
N GLN A 464 5.90 -2.18 14.05
CA GLN A 464 6.40 -1.01 14.78
C GLN A 464 5.30 -0.39 15.63
N ALA A 465 5.62 -0.02 16.88
CA ALA A 465 4.65 0.64 17.77
C ALA A 465 4.07 1.91 17.13
N ALA A 466 4.88 2.70 16.42
CA ALA A 466 4.45 3.89 15.70
C ALA A 466 3.39 3.62 14.64
N PHE A 467 3.30 2.41 14.09
CA PHE A 467 2.28 2.04 13.09
C PHE A 467 0.86 2.08 13.67
N ARG A 468 0.70 1.80 14.97
CA ARG A 468 -0.59 1.81 15.67
C ARG A 468 -0.70 2.92 16.70
N ASP A 469 0.24 3.84 16.72
CA ASP A 469 0.19 4.97 17.64
C ASP A 469 -0.78 6.02 17.07
N PRO A 470 -1.88 6.31 17.80
CA PRO A 470 -2.84 7.32 17.36
C PRO A 470 -2.25 8.71 17.10
N ASP A 471 -1.14 9.05 17.72
CA ASP A 471 -0.44 10.32 17.49
C ASP A 471 0.27 10.37 16.13
N HIS A 472 0.43 9.23 15.45
CA HIS A 472 0.99 9.12 14.09
C HIS A 472 -0.10 9.05 12.99
N ILE A 473 -1.38 8.97 13.38
CA ILE A 473 -2.49 8.97 12.43
C ILE A 473 -2.56 10.33 11.72
N GLY A 474 -2.67 10.31 10.39
CA GLY A 474 -2.64 11.52 9.57
C GLY A 474 -1.24 12.13 9.41
N GLY A 475 -0.19 11.44 9.85
CA GLY A 475 1.21 11.90 9.77
C GLY A 475 1.81 11.81 8.36
N LYS A 476 1.16 11.15 7.43
CA LYS A 476 1.54 11.10 6.01
C LYS A 476 0.47 11.69 5.12
N ILE A 477 0.88 12.21 3.97
CA ILE A 477 -0.01 12.70 2.93
C ILE A 477 -0.04 11.68 1.80
N LYS A 478 -1.25 11.29 1.38
CA LYS A 478 -1.46 10.40 0.23
C LYS A 478 -0.81 10.95 -1.02
N THR A 479 -0.15 10.10 -1.78
CA THR A 479 0.27 10.45 -3.13
C THR A 479 -0.96 10.69 -4.02
N PRO A 480 -0.84 11.28 -5.20
CA PRO A 480 -1.96 11.39 -6.14
C PRO A 480 -2.63 10.06 -6.47
N PHE A 481 -1.84 9.01 -6.65
CA PHE A 481 -2.36 7.66 -6.91
C PHE A 481 -3.15 7.10 -5.72
N GLU A 482 -2.59 7.19 -4.51
CA GLU A 482 -3.26 6.77 -3.28
C GLU A 482 -4.57 7.54 -3.07
N HIS A 483 -4.57 8.84 -3.30
CA HIS A 483 -5.77 9.68 -3.18
C HIS A 483 -6.87 9.26 -4.17
N ILE A 484 -6.54 9.08 -5.44
CA ILE A 484 -7.49 8.69 -6.48
C ILE A 484 -8.08 7.31 -6.19
N VAL A 485 -7.22 6.34 -5.88
CA VAL A 485 -7.66 4.97 -5.64
C VAL A 485 -8.50 4.88 -4.38
N SER A 486 -8.10 5.55 -3.29
CA SER A 486 -8.87 5.56 -2.04
C SER A 486 -10.25 6.19 -2.22
N ALA A 487 -10.36 7.25 -3.04
CA ALA A 487 -11.65 7.86 -3.35
C ALA A 487 -12.59 6.89 -4.10
N PHE A 488 -12.10 6.18 -5.13
CA PHE A 488 -12.90 5.15 -5.79
C PHE A 488 -13.37 4.06 -4.83
N ARG A 489 -12.50 3.61 -3.95
CA ARG A 489 -12.81 2.54 -2.98
C ARG A 489 -13.87 2.99 -1.98
N ALA A 490 -13.72 4.19 -1.43
CA ALA A 490 -14.59 4.70 -0.37
C ALA A 490 -16.05 4.91 -0.81
N VAL A 491 -16.30 5.39 -2.02
CA VAL A 491 -17.65 5.79 -2.47
C VAL A 491 -18.24 4.89 -3.55
N ARG A 492 -17.92 3.60 -3.57
CA ARG A 492 -18.32 2.66 -4.63
C ARG A 492 -17.99 3.18 -6.03
N GLY A 493 -16.80 3.74 -6.17
CA GLY A 493 -16.34 4.27 -7.44
C GLY A 493 -16.17 3.18 -8.49
N LYS A 494 -16.37 3.56 -9.74
CA LYS A 494 -16.24 2.68 -10.91
C LYS A 494 -15.28 3.29 -11.90
N THR A 495 -14.28 2.49 -12.30
CA THR A 495 -13.27 2.89 -13.27
C THR A 495 -12.84 1.72 -14.13
N ASP A 496 -12.47 2.02 -15.38
CA ASP A 496 -11.75 1.11 -16.27
C ASP A 496 -10.22 1.35 -16.25
N GLY A 497 -9.75 2.28 -15.41
CA GLY A 497 -8.34 2.66 -15.32
C GLY A 497 -7.82 3.47 -16.52
N LEU A 498 -8.67 3.79 -17.50
CA LEU A 498 -8.25 4.43 -18.76
C LEU A 498 -8.30 5.98 -18.69
N THR A 499 -8.83 6.61 -19.69
CA THR A 499 -8.62 8.00 -20.07
C THR A 499 -8.81 9.00 -18.93
N SER A 500 -9.91 8.97 -18.19
CA SER A 500 -10.23 10.01 -17.19
C SER A 500 -9.30 9.94 -15.99
N VAL A 501 -9.09 8.75 -15.43
CA VAL A 501 -8.22 8.56 -14.26
C VAL A 501 -6.77 8.90 -14.58
N ARG A 502 -6.27 8.39 -15.71
CA ARG A 502 -4.91 8.65 -16.17
C ARG A 502 -4.67 10.13 -16.47
N ALA A 503 -5.69 10.86 -16.94
CA ALA A 503 -5.58 12.30 -17.15
C ALA A 503 -5.34 13.04 -15.83
N TYR A 504 -6.08 12.70 -14.77
CA TYR A 504 -5.86 13.28 -13.43
C TYR A 504 -4.50 12.91 -12.84
N LEU A 505 -4.08 11.64 -12.93
CA LEU A 505 -2.75 11.21 -12.50
C LEU A 505 -1.64 11.95 -13.26
N GLY A 506 -1.80 12.13 -14.57
CA GLY A 506 -0.86 12.92 -15.39
C GLY A 506 -0.80 14.40 -15.01
N LEU A 507 -1.95 15.02 -14.70
CA LEU A 507 -2.00 16.42 -14.22
C LEU A 507 -1.35 16.57 -12.83
N MET A 508 -1.43 15.56 -11.99
CA MET A 508 -0.80 15.50 -10.66
C MET A 508 0.62 14.91 -10.69
N GLN A 509 1.13 14.55 -11.88
CA GLN A 509 2.50 14.10 -12.14
C GLN A 509 2.89 12.76 -11.50
N GLU A 510 1.95 11.88 -11.21
CA GLU A 510 2.23 10.51 -10.76
C GLU A 510 1.58 9.49 -11.70
N LEU A 511 2.29 9.12 -12.74
CA LEU A 511 1.83 8.17 -13.75
C LEU A 511 2.86 7.05 -13.90
N PHE A 512 2.61 5.89 -13.32
CA PHE A 512 3.53 4.74 -13.28
C PHE A 512 4.04 4.35 -14.67
N HIS A 513 5.23 3.76 -14.73
CA HIS A 513 5.97 3.36 -15.93
C HIS A 513 6.37 4.53 -16.85
N ASN A 514 6.08 5.77 -16.46
CA ASN A 514 6.40 6.96 -17.26
C ASN A 514 7.33 7.96 -16.55
N ASN A 515 7.88 7.59 -15.40
CA ASN A 515 8.85 8.43 -14.70
C ASN A 515 10.21 8.32 -15.41
N PRO A 516 10.77 9.44 -15.94
CA PRO A 516 12.00 9.39 -16.72
C PRO A 516 13.28 9.28 -15.88
N VAL A 517 13.19 9.49 -14.56
CA VAL A 517 14.35 9.48 -13.66
C VAL A 517 14.42 8.20 -12.81
N PRO A 518 15.62 7.66 -12.57
CA PRO A 518 15.78 6.37 -11.90
C PRO A 518 15.44 6.41 -10.40
N THR A 519 15.28 7.59 -9.80
CA THR A 519 14.90 7.74 -8.39
C THR A 519 13.50 7.24 -8.05
N GLY A 520 12.63 7.09 -9.06
CA GLY A 520 11.21 6.87 -8.86
C GLY A 520 10.47 8.12 -8.36
N TYR A 521 9.20 7.96 -8.00
CA TYR A 521 8.37 8.99 -7.38
C TYR A 521 8.67 9.13 -5.89
N SER A 522 8.45 10.33 -5.34
CA SER A 522 8.73 10.63 -3.93
C SER A 522 7.77 9.90 -3.00
N GLU A 523 8.32 9.29 -1.93
CA GLU A 523 7.54 8.74 -0.80
C GLU A 523 7.28 9.80 0.29
N ILE A 524 7.73 11.04 0.09
CA ILE A 524 7.54 12.16 1.01
C ILE A 524 6.28 12.94 0.63
N GLY A 525 5.29 12.95 1.50
CA GLY A 525 3.98 13.54 1.22
C GLY A 525 4.02 15.03 0.90
N SER A 526 4.93 15.81 1.51
CA SER A 526 5.09 17.23 1.21
C SER A 526 5.49 17.51 -0.25
N SER A 527 6.07 16.54 -0.96
CA SER A 527 6.36 16.64 -2.40
C SER A 527 5.10 16.70 -3.26
N TRP A 528 3.95 16.30 -2.70
CA TRP A 528 2.66 16.21 -3.38
C TRP A 528 1.66 17.28 -2.94
N VAL A 529 2.14 18.29 -2.16
CA VAL A 529 1.31 19.40 -1.65
C VAL A 529 1.73 20.70 -2.32
N ASP A 530 1.18 20.92 -3.48
CA ASP A 530 1.25 22.19 -4.23
C ASP A 530 -0.14 22.62 -4.69
N THR A 531 -0.26 23.84 -5.15
CA THR A 531 -1.56 24.43 -5.60
C THR A 531 -2.22 23.61 -6.69
N ASN A 532 -1.46 23.08 -7.65
CA ASN A 532 -2.00 22.28 -8.74
C ASN A 532 -2.54 20.94 -8.21
N ASN A 533 -1.74 20.23 -7.42
CA ASN A 533 -2.15 18.94 -6.85
C ASN A 533 -3.42 19.07 -6.01
N ILE A 534 -3.49 20.06 -5.11
CA ILE A 534 -4.68 20.30 -4.29
C ILE A 534 -5.90 20.60 -5.16
N LEU A 535 -5.76 21.45 -6.17
CA LEU A 535 -6.85 21.78 -7.09
C LEU A 535 -7.31 20.56 -7.90
N GLN A 536 -6.38 19.75 -8.41
CA GLN A 536 -6.73 18.57 -9.21
C GLN A 536 -7.39 17.48 -8.36
N ARG A 537 -6.98 17.28 -7.10
CA ARG A 537 -7.63 16.37 -6.16
C ARG A 537 -9.08 16.77 -5.90
N GLN A 538 -9.33 18.07 -5.68
CA GLN A 538 -10.70 18.58 -5.51
C GLN A 538 -11.54 18.40 -6.78
N ASN A 539 -10.99 18.77 -7.95
CA ASN A 539 -11.67 18.63 -9.24
C ASN A 539 -11.98 17.14 -9.53
N PHE A 540 -11.05 16.24 -9.24
CA PHE A 540 -11.25 14.80 -9.39
C PHE A 540 -12.42 14.30 -8.53
N GLY A 541 -12.45 14.67 -7.24
CA GLY A 541 -13.50 14.27 -6.32
C GLY A 541 -14.89 14.70 -6.81
N LEU A 542 -15.03 15.97 -7.20
CA LEU A 542 -16.29 16.52 -7.73
C LEU A 542 -16.70 15.88 -9.07
N ASP A 543 -15.75 15.71 -9.99
CA ASP A 543 -16.04 15.12 -11.31
C ASP A 543 -16.44 13.65 -11.20
N MET A 544 -15.74 12.86 -10.39
CA MET A 544 -16.03 11.44 -10.16
C MET A 544 -17.40 11.25 -9.49
N THR A 545 -17.70 11.99 -8.42
CA THR A 545 -18.95 11.81 -7.67
C THR A 545 -20.17 12.35 -8.39
N SER A 546 -20.01 13.32 -9.30
CA SER A 546 -21.10 13.85 -10.13
C SER A 546 -21.61 12.82 -11.15
N ARG A 547 -20.82 11.81 -11.51
CA ARG A 547 -21.09 10.83 -12.57
C ARG A 547 -21.52 9.49 -11.97
N ILE A 548 -22.39 8.78 -12.67
CA ILE A 548 -22.83 7.41 -12.35
C ILE A 548 -22.42 6.41 -13.44
N ALA A 549 -21.46 6.78 -14.28
CA ALA A 549 -20.98 5.94 -15.37
C ALA A 549 -20.13 4.77 -14.85
N THR A 550 -20.09 3.66 -15.62
CA THR A 550 -19.39 2.43 -15.21
C THR A 550 -17.89 2.45 -15.41
N ASN A 551 -17.38 3.40 -16.21
CA ASN A 551 -15.96 3.55 -16.54
C ASN A 551 -15.28 4.75 -15.84
N PHE A 552 -16.06 5.69 -15.31
CA PHE A 552 -15.60 6.77 -14.45
C PHE A 552 -16.79 7.41 -13.74
N GLY A 553 -16.95 7.14 -12.46
CA GLY A 553 -18.08 7.64 -11.67
C GLY A 553 -18.13 7.02 -10.28
N ALA A 554 -19.19 7.33 -9.50
CA ALA A 554 -19.39 6.79 -8.16
C ALA A 554 -20.88 6.54 -7.87
N ASP A 555 -21.17 5.46 -7.13
CA ASP A 555 -22.51 5.11 -6.70
C ASP A 555 -22.76 5.54 -5.24
N VAL A 556 -22.61 6.84 -4.98
CA VAL A 556 -22.80 7.42 -3.62
C VAL A 556 -24.18 7.15 -3.06
N ILE A 557 -25.22 7.28 -3.89
CA ILE A 557 -26.60 7.10 -3.44
C ILE A 557 -26.88 5.63 -3.10
N GLY A 558 -26.41 4.69 -3.95
CA GLY A 558 -26.52 3.27 -3.67
C GLY A 558 -25.73 2.85 -2.42
N LEU A 559 -24.58 3.48 -2.16
CA LEU A 559 -23.81 3.26 -0.94
C LEU A 559 -24.60 3.68 0.31
N LEU A 560 -25.21 4.86 0.31
CA LEU A 560 -26.04 5.36 1.41
C LEU A 560 -27.24 4.43 1.67
N HIS A 561 -27.98 4.08 0.63
CA HIS A 561 -29.16 3.20 0.73
C HIS A 561 -28.81 1.81 1.26
N ALA A 562 -27.70 1.23 0.79
CA ALA A 562 -27.25 -0.10 1.25
C ALA A 562 -26.88 -0.13 2.75
N ASN A 563 -26.55 1.04 3.31
CA ASN A 563 -26.24 1.20 4.74
C ASN A 563 -27.39 1.84 5.53
N GLY A 564 -28.61 1.88 4.97
CA GLY A 564 -29.81 2.35 5.66
C GLY A 564 -29.88 3.87 5.88
N VAL A 565 -29.05 4.65 5.17
CA VAL A 565 -29.03 6.12 5.28
C VAL A 565 -30.06 6.71 4.30
N ALA A 566 -31.03 7.45 4.84
CA ALA A 566 -32.08 8.08 4.04
C ALA A 566 -31.53 9.29 3.26
N THR A 567 -31.84 9.36 1.96
CA THR A 567 -31.37 10.42 1.05
C THR A 567 -32.41 11.51 0.77
N ALA A 568 -33.67 11.32 1.19
CA ALA A 568 -34.70 12.34 1.07
C ALA A 568 -34.37 13.56 1.95
N SER A 569 -34.57 14.76 1.41
CA SER A 569 -34.36 16.00 2.17
C SER A 569 -35.38 16.12 3.30
N ALA A 570 -34.91 15.94 4.54
CA ALA A 570 -35.71 16.06 5.76
C ALA A 570 -34.84 16.52 6.93
N PRO A 571 -35.43 17.06 8.01
CA PRO A 571 -34.68 17.38 9.22
C PRO A 571 -33.90 16.18 9.71
N ASN A 572 -32.65 16.39 10.11
CA ASN A 572 -31.66 15.36 10.56
C ASN A 572 -31.10 14.40 9.50
N HIS A 573 -31.69 14.25 8.31
CA HIS A 573 -31.12 13.38 7.28
C HIS A 573 -29.78 13.93 6.74
N ALA A 574 -29.67 15.25 6.58
CA ALA A 574 -28.41 15.87 6.15
C ALA A 574 -27.26 15.55 7.11
N ALA A 575 -27.52 15.60 8.41
CA ALA A 575 -26.53 15.19 9.42
C ALA A 575 -26.15 13.72 9.29
N ALA A 576 -27.12 12.82 9.14
CA ALA A 576 -26.87 11.39 8.98
C ALA A 576 -26.08 11.07 7.71
N ILE A 577 -26.33 11.76 6.60
CA ILE A 577 -25.57 11.62 5.35
C ILE A 577 -24.12 12.04 5.55
N VAL A 578 -23.89 13.22 6.16
CA VAL A 578 -22.55 13.76 6.41
C VAL A 578 -21.79 12.86 7.39
N ASP A 579 -22.43 12.39 8.46
CA ASP A 579 -21.81 11.49 9.44
C ASP A 579 -21.37 10.18 8.80
N PHE A 580 -22.24 9.57 8.00
CA PHE A 580 -21.90 8.33 7.27
C PHE A 580 -20.76 8.53 6.27
N LEU A 581 -20.81 9.59 5.45
CA LEU A 581 -19.75 9.90 4.52
C LEU A 581 -18.43 10.19 5.25
N SER A 582 -18.48 10.93 6.37
CA SER A 582 -17.30 11.16 7.20
C SER A 582 -16.70 9.86 7.75
N GLU A 583 -17.55 8.93 8.19
CA GLU A 583 -17.09 7.62 8.67
C GLU A 583 -16.37 6.82 7.57
N VAL A 584 -16.94 6.80 6.38
CA VAL A 584 -16.39 6.04 5.25
C VAL A 584 -15.11 6.66 4.69
N LEU A 585 -15.01 8.00 4.68
CA LEU A 585 -13.90 8.72 4.05
C LEU A 585 -12.69 8.89 4.97
N PHE A 586 -12.91 9.02 6.27
CA PHE A 586 -11.83 9.32 7.23
C PHE A 586 -12.12 8.86 8.67
N GLY A 587 -12.82 7.75 8.83
CA GLY A 587 -13.09 7.16 10.16
C GLY A 587 -13.92 8.07 11.10
N GLY A 588 -14.65 9.04 10.54
CA GLY A 588 -15.45 9.99 11.33
C GLY A 588 -14.66 11.17 11.91
N ALA A 589 -13.43 11.40 11.47
CA ALA A 589 -12.50 12.36 12.07
C ALA A 589 -12.79 13.85 11.76
N LEU A 590 -14.04 14.23 11.49
CA LEU A 590 -14.43 15.64 11.34
C LEU A 590 -14.52 16.35 12.70
N THR A 591 -13.98 17.56 12.76
CA THR A 591 -14.31 18.47 13.86
C THR A 591 -15.78 18.90 13.75
N PRO A 592 -16.41 19.28 14.87
CA PRO A 592 -17.80 19.78 14.84
C PRO A 592 -18.03 20.93 13.85
N ALA A 593 -17.04 21.82 13.68
CA ALA A 593 -17.14 22.94 12.74
C ALA A 593 -17.05 22.48 11.27
N GLU A 594 -16.21 21.51 10.95
CA GLU A 594 -16.11 20.90 9.62
C GLU A 594 -17.39 20.12 9.28
N ARG A 595 -17.86 19.32 10.23
CA ARG A 595 -19.12 18.61 10.10
C ARG A 595 -20.27 19.58 9.81
N GLN A 596 -20.36 20.67 10.56
CA GLN A 596 -21.42 21.66 10.34
C GLN A 596 -21.29 22.32 8.97
N ARG A 597 -20.07 22.67 8.53
CA ARG A 597 -19.87 23.21 7.17
C ARG A 597 -20.32 22.26 6.08
N ALA A 598 -20.09 20.96 6.24
CA ALA A 598 -20.57 19.95 5.27
C ALA A 598 -22.11 19.81 5.28
N ILE A 599 -22.76 19.89 6.45
CA ILE A 599 -24.21 19.91 6.60
C ILE A 599 -24.82 21.18 5.96
N ASP A 600 -24.19 22.33 6.21
CA ASP A 600 -24.64 23.61 5.64
C ASP A 600 -24.49 23.59 4.11
N TYR A 601 -23.37 23.06 3.59
CA TYR A 601 -23.16 22.88 2.16
C TYR A 601 -24.24 22.02 1.53
N LEU A 602 -24.61 20.89 2.15
CA LEU A 602 -25.67 20.01 1.67
C LEU A 602 -27.04 20.71 1.64
N ASN A 603 -27.34 21.52 2.67
CA ASN A 603 -28.62 22.23 2.81
C ASN A 603 -28.69 23.59 2.09
N THR A 604 -27.69 23.95 1.31
CA THR A 604 -27.58 25.27 0.66
C THR A 604 -27.46 25.10 -0.85
N ASN A 605 -28.18 25.88 -1.63
CA ASN A 605 -28.03 25.90 -3.08
C ASN A 605 -26.84 26.78 -3.52
N ASP A 606 -26.54 26.82 -4.82
CA ASP A 606 -25.39 27.53 -5.37
C ASP A 606 -25.45 29.06 -5.18
N ASN A 607 -26.61 29.60 -4.82
CA ASN A 607 -26.83 31.01 -4.47
C ASN A 607 -26.66 31.28 -2.97
N GLY A 608 -26.24 30.28 -2.18
CA GLY A 608 -26.08 30.43 -0.73
C GLY A 608 -27.40 30.45 0.07
N VAL A 609 -28.50 30.02 -0.54
CA VAL A 609 -29.82 30.01 0.12
C VAL A 609 -30.17 28.59 0.57
N THR A 610 -30.61 28.45 1.81
CA THR A 610 -31.12 27.17 2.36
C THR A 610 -32.23 26.62 1.47
N SER A 611 -32.08 25.38 1.03
CA SER A 611 -32.99 24.69 0.14
C SER A 611 -33.02 23.18 0.41
N ALA A 612 -34.10 22.53 -0.05
CA ALA A 612 -34.12 21.07 -0.08
C ALA A 612 -33.04 20.55 -1.03
N TYR A 613 -32.27 19.57 -0.57
CA TYR A 613 -31.26 18.92 -1.39
C TYR A 613 -31.86 17.74 -2.17
N ASN A 614 -31.10 17.29 -3.18
CA ASN A 614 -31.43 16.13 -4.00
C ASN A 614 -30.18 15.24 -4.14
N ASP A 615 -30.29 14.14 -4.89
CA ASP A 615 -29.19 13.20 -5.12
C ASP A 615 -27.96 13.86 -5.75
N ALA A 616 -28.12 14.87 -6.62
CA ALA A 616 -26.98 15.58 -7.20
C ALA A 616 -26.19 16.32 -6.12
N ARG A 617 -26.90 17.03 -5.23
CA ARG A 617 -26.27 17.77 -4.12
C ARG A 617 -25.59 16.83 -3.10
N ILE A 618 -26.15 15.65 -2.87
CA ILE A 618 -25.50 14.61 -2.05
C ILE A 618 -24.18 14.15 -2.68
N ARG A 619 -24.17 13.89 -3.99
CA ARG A 619 -22.95 13.54 -4.73
C ARG A 619 -21.89 14.64 -4.68
N GLU A 620 -22.29 15.88 -4.89
CA GLU A 620 -21.40 17.04 -4.75
C GLU A 620 -20.82 17.16 -3.34
N THR A 621 -21.62 16.90 -2.31
CA THR A 621 -21.17 16.90 -0.91
C THR A 621 -20.11 15.81 -0.68
N ALA A 622 -20.29 14.62 -1.24
CA ALA A 622 -19.26 13.57 -1.18
C ALA A 622 -17.98 14.01 -1.87
N GLY A 623 -18.08 14.62 -3.06
CA GLY A 623 -16.92 15.18 -3.77
C GLY A 623 -16.23 16.33 -3.01
N PHE A 624 -17.00 17.15 -2.34
CA PHE A 624 -16.49 18.21 -1.47
C PHE A 624 -15.70 17.66 -0.28
N LEU A 625 -16.20 16.60 0.36
CA LEU A 625 -15.53 15.92 1.47
C LEU A 625 -14.23 15.23 1.04
N LEU A 626 -14.13 14.70 -0.19
CA LEU A 626 -12.89 14.16 -0.75
C LEU A 626 -11.75 15.19 -0.87
N GLY A 627 -12.06 16.47 -0.85
CA GLY A 627 -11.08 17.56 -0.81
C GLY A 627 -10.68 18.01 0.59
N TYR A 628 -11.20 17.41 1.65
CA TYR A 628 -10.85 17.78 3.02
C TYR A 628 -9.43 17.30 3.37
N PRO A 629 -8.72 18.04 4.25
CA PRO A 629 -7.38 17.63 4.71
C PRO A 629 -7.35 16.20 5.25
N GLN A 630 -8.35 15.80 6.01
CA GLN A 630 -8.45 14.46 6.58
C GLN A 630 -8.50 13.34 5.54
N PHE A 631 -8.96 13.61 4.32
CA PHE A 631 -8.91 12.64 3.23
C PHE A 631 -7.55 12.60 2.53
N LEU A 632 -6.82 13.71 2.57
CA LEU A 632 -5.44 13.77 2.05
C LEU A 632 -4.44 13.07 2.95
N GLU A 633 -4.72 13.02 4.25
CA GLU A 633 -3.89 12.41 5.29
C GLU A 633 -4.14 10.89 5.37
N GLN A 634 -3.11 10.15 5.81
CA GLN A 634 -3.17 8.71 6.05
C GLN A 634 -2.32 8.27 7.26
#